data_00dbc0ea9ee7e43ece943aa34fe54fc4
#
_entry.id   00dbc0ea9ee7e43ece943aa34fe54fc4
#
_cell.length_a   1.000
_cell.length_b   1.000
_cell.length_c   1.000
_cell.angle_alpha   90.00
_cell.angle_beta   90.00
_cell.angle_gamma   90.00
#
_symmetry.space_group_name_H-M   'P 1'
#
loop_
_entity.id
_entity.type
_entity.pdbx_description
1 polymer ?
#
loop_
_entity_poly.entity_id
_entity_poly.type
_entity_poly.pdbx_seq_one_letter_code
_entity_poly.pdbx_strand_id
1 'polypeptide(L)'
;YLSIKSGNSKNAVCSGSERVSTWMKSEKCDSEVENLKELDEQPIIAFKKDFLRWMLSDGAAAFLLQDTPNKEGLSLKIEWMESYSYAHELETCMYAGGDKLADGEIKPWSDYSSEDWLKESVFSLKQDVKILNDNILIKGVESMKSAMDKHQLSSDNIDYLLPHVSSNYFVQGLFDEFSKKGIHVPLEKWF
;
A
#
# COMPACT_ATOMS: atom_id res chain seq x y z
N TYR A 1 -15.42 11.35 -6.62
CA TYR A 1 -16.62 10.67 -6.08
C TYR A 1 -17.50 11.66 -5.32
N LEU A 2 -17.02 12.28 -4.23
CA LEU A 2 -17.84 13.18 -3.39
C LEU A 2 -18.41 14.36 -4.17
N SER A 3 -17.65 14.97 -5.06
CA SER A 3 -18.11 16.10 -5.89
C SER A 3 -19.29 15.71 -6.82
N ILE A 4 -19.25 14.49 -7.37
CA ILE A 4 -20.35 13.96 -8.20
C ILE A 4 -21.53 13.59 -7.30
N LYS A 5 -21.29 12.90 -6.20
CA LYS A 5 -22.35 12.47 -5.26
C LYS A 5 -23.10 13.65 -4.64
N SER A 6 -22.42 14.78 -4.40
CA SER A 6 -23.02 16.03 -3.89
C SER A 6 -23.69 16.89 -4.97
N GLY A 7 -23.60 16.49 -6.24
CA GLY A 7 -24.15 17.27 -7.36
C GLY A 7 -23.32 18.46 -7.81
N ASN A 8 -22.12 18.67 -7.22
CA ASN A 8 -21.23 19.78 -7.61
C ASN A 8 -20.59 19.59 -9.00
N SER A 9 -20.49 18.34 -9.45
CA SER A 9 -19.93 17.99 -10.77
C SER A 9 -20.72 16.83 -11.37
N LYS A 10 -20.91 16.85 -12.69
CA LYS A 10 -21.51 15.74 -13.43
C LYS A 10 -20.50 14.71 -13.90
N ASN A 11 -19.28 15.16 -14.15
CA ASN A 11 -18.19 14.35 -14.65
C ASN A 11 -16.90 14.70 -13.88
N ALA A 12 -16.05 13.71 -13.69
CA ALA A 12 -14.70 13.88 -13.15
C ALA A 12 -13.77 12.84 -13.76
N VAL A 13 -12.55 13.25 -14.06
CA VAL A 13 -11.48 12.32 -14.39
C VAL A 13 -10.59 12.17 -13.16
N CYS A 14 -10.43 10.94 -12.70
CA CYS A 14 -9.46 10.58 -11.67
C CYS A 14 -8.28 9.90 -12.35
N SER A 15 -7.10 10.47 -12.23
CA SER A 15 -5.88 9.87 -12.78
C SER A 15 -4.80 9.74 -11.72
N GLY A 16 -4.03 8.67 -11.82
CA GLY A 16 -2.81 8.46 -11.07
C GLY A 16 -1.71 8.08 -12.04
N SER A 17 -0.52 8.65 -11.86
CA SER A 17 0.67 8.25 -12.59
C SER A 17 1.87 8.28 -11.66
N GLU A 18 2.70 7.28 -11.74
CA GLU A 18 3.87 7.13 -10.91
C GLU A 18 5.07 6.67 -11.72
N ARG A 19 6.24 7.23 -11.43
CA ARG A 19 7.51 6.89 -12.05
C ARG A 19 8.54 6.58 -10.99
N VAL A 20 8.35 5.46 -10.30
CA VAL A 20 9.21 4.98 -9.21
C VAL A 20 10.59 4.55 -9.71
N SER A 21 10.67 4.07 -10.96
CA SER A 21 11.92 3.62 -11.57
C SER A 21 13.08 4.62 -11.49
N THR A 22 12.76 5.92 -11.45
CA THR A 22 13.78 6.97 -11.29
C THR A 22 14.44 6.99 -9.92
N TRP A 23 13.76 6.51 -8.88
CA TRP A 23 14.28 6.39 -7.54
C TRP A 23 15.13 5.14 -7.33
N MET A 24 14.83 4.10 -8.11
CA MET A 24 15.40 2.76 -7.93
C MET A 24 16.59 2.47 -8.86
N LYS A 25 17.13 3.50 -9.50
CA LYS A 25 18.33 3.35 -10.33
C LYS A 25 19.54 3.00 -9.46
N SER A 26 20.29 1.98 -9.88
CA SER A 26 21.48 1.48 -9.18
C SER A 26 22.49 2.59 -8.87
N GLU A 27 22.71 3.52 -9.80
CA GLU A 27 23.62 4.67 -9.64
C GLU A 27 23.33 5.54 -8.39
N LYS A 28 22.11 5.48 -7.86
CA LYS A 28 21.72 6.19 -6.64
C LYS A 28 22.05 5.42 -5.36
N CYS A 29 22.49 4.20 -5.50
CA CYS A 29 22.80 3.29 -4.40
C CYS A 29 24.27 2.85 -4.40
N ASP A 30 25.09 3.41 -5.29
CA ASP A 30 26.51 3.02 -5.42
C ASP A 30 27.30 3.28 -4.13
N SER A 31 26.92 4.29 -3.35
CA SER A 31 27.53 4.55 -2.03
C SER A 31 27.17 3.52 -0.97
N GLU A 32 26.15 2.70 -1.19
CA GLU A 32 25.76 1.61 -0.29
C GLU A 32 26.63 0.36 -0.45
N VAL A 33 27.47 0.29 -1.50
CA VAL A 33 28.35 -0.86 -1.77
C VAL A 33 29.34 -1.08 -0.62
N GLU A 34 29.70 -0.05 0.11
CA GLU A 34 30.55 -0.15 1.29
C GLU A 34 29.86 -0.91 2.45
N ASN A 35 28.53 -0.98 2.44
CA ASN A 35 27.72 -1.67 3.45
C ASN A 35 27.45 -3.15 3.12
N LEU A 36 28.04 -3.71 2.04
CA LEU A 36 27.85 -5.12 1.65
C LEU A 36 28.25 -6.11 2.74
N LYS A 37 29.25 -5.78 3.56
CA LYS A 37 29.63 -6.62 4.69
C LYS A 37 28.54 -6.73 5.74
N GLU A 38 27.83 -5.65 5.99
CA GLU A 38 26.71 -5.62 6.92
C GLU A 38 25.52 -6.44 6.40
N LEU A 39 25.31 -6.46 5.07
CA LEU A 39 24.31 -7.30 4.41
C LEU A 39 24.64 -8.80 4.53
N ASP A 40 25.92 -9.18 4.46
CA ASP A 40 26.34 -10.57 4.65
C ASP A 40 26.12 -11.04 6.10
N GLU A 41 26.30 -10.15 7.06
CA GLU A 41 26.09 -10.44 8.49
C GLU A 41 24.62 -10.36 8.91
N GLN A 42 23.83 -9.50 8.25
CA GLN A 42 22.41 -9.27 8.54
C GLN A 42 21.56 -9.22 7.26
N PRO A 43 21.28 -10.37 6.61
CA PRO A 43 20.54 -10.41 5.34
C PRO A 43 19.16 -9.76 5.39
N ILE A 44 18.56 -9.65 6.59
CA ILE A 44 17.25 -9.00 6.79
C ILE A 44 17.23 -7.52 6.35
N ILE A 45 18.41 -6.86 6.35
CA ILE A 45 18.55 -5.46 5.91
C ILE A 45 18.20 -5.33 4.43
N ALA A 46 18.49 -6.34 3.60
CA ALA A 46 18.11 -6.36 2.20
C ALA A 46 16.59 -6.27 2.01
N PHE A 47 15.81 -6.89 2.88
CA PHE A 47 14.36 -6.82 2.81
C PHE A 47 13.79 -5.43 3.11
N LYS A 48 14.48 -4.61 3.87
CA LYS A 48 14.01 -3.26 4.19
C LYS A 48 13.96 -2.32 2.97
N LYS A 49 14.87 -2.51 2.02
CA LYS A 49 15.04 -1.64 0.85
C LYS A 49 14.88 -2.40 -0.48
N ASP A 50 15.58 -3.51 -0.65
CA ASP A 50 15.65 -4.23 -1.92
C ASP A 50 14.34 -4.90 -2.28
N PHE A 51 13.59 -5.42 -1.30
CA PHE A 51 12.27 -5.98 -1.52
C PHE A 51 11.33 -4.96 -2.19
N LEU A 52 11.35 -3.70 -1.77
CA LEU A 52 10.53 -2.65 -2.37
C LEU A 52 10.93 -2.35 -3.82
N ARG A 53 12.22 -2.48 -4.18
CA ARG A 53 12.70 -2.31 -5.56
C ARG A 53 12.12 -3.35 -6.50
N TRP A 54 11.85 -4.56 -6.02
CA TRP A 54 11.24 -5.63 -6.81
C TRP A 54 9.72 -5.50 -6.91
N MET A 55 9.09 -4.86 -5.93
CA MET A 55 7.64 -4.79 -5.81
C MET A 55 7.03 -3.55 -6.46
N LEU A 56 7.81 -2.49 -6.65
CA LEU A 56 7.35 -1.23 -7.19
C LEU A 56 7.68 -1.09 -8.67
N SER A 57 6.75 -0.51 -9.43
CA SER A 57 6.92 -0.28 -10.87
C SER A 57 6.28 1.03 -11.29
N ASP A 58 6.66 1.50 -12.48
CA ASP A 58 5.99 2.63 -13.11
C ASP A 58 4.59 2.25 -13.56
N GLY A 59 3.65 3.16 -13.43
CA GLY A 59 2.27 2.93 -13.85
C GLY A 59 1.48 4.20 -14.03
N ALA A 60 0.44 4.12 -14.84
CA ALA A 60 -0.53 5.18 -15.00
C ALA A 60 -1.92 4.60 -15.28
N ALA A 61 -2.93 5.20 -14.67
CA ALA A 61 -4.32 4.87 -14.93
C ALA A 61 -5.20 6.12 -14.85
N ALA A 62 -6.32 6.07 -15.55
CA ALA A 62 -7.34 7.11 -15.45
C ALA A 62 -8.75 6.50 -15.51
N PHE A 63 -9.66 7.03 -14.69
CA PHE A 63 -11.06 6.67 -14.66
C PHE A 63 -11.92 7.89 -14.95
N LEU A 64 -12.91 7.73 -15.83
CA LEU A 64 -13.99 8.69 -16.00
C LEU A 64 -15.14 8.32 -15.06
N LEU A 65 -15.46 9.22 -14.14
CA LEU A 65 -16.61 9.11 -13.24
C LEU A 65 -17.71 10.04 -13.75
N GLN A 66 -18.96 9.56 -13.75
CA GLN A 66 -20.13 10.31 -14.20
C GLN A 66 -21.28 10.15 -13.21
N ASP A 67 -22.21 11.09 -13.21
CA ASP A 67 -23.43 11.05 -12.38
C ASP A 67 -24.49 10.08 -12.93
N THR A 68 -24.35 9.67 -14.18
CA THR A 68 -25.24 8.74 -14.87
C THR A 68 -24.45 7.60 -15.51
N PRO A 69 -25.02 6.39 -15.60
CA PRO A 69 -24.35 5.28 -16.28
C PRO A 69 -24.16 5.56 -17.77
N ASN A 70 -23.13 4.95 -18.35
CA ASN A 70 -22.95 4.97 -19.79
C ASN A 70 -24.14 4.27 -20.47
N LYS A 71 -24.56 4.79 -21.62
CA LYS A 71 -25.67 4.21 -22.39
C LYS A 71 -25.24 2.96 -23.16
N GLU A 72 -23.96 2.84 -23.45
CA GLU A 72 -23.38 1.74 -24.21
C GLU A 72 -22.25 1.12 -23.40
N GLY A 73 -22.26 -0.22 -23.29
CA GLY A 73 -21.23 -0.96 -22.57
C GLY A 73 -21.44 -1.06 -21.06
N LEU A 74 -20.42 -1.59 -20.39
CA LEU A 74 -20.43 -1.80 -18.94
C LEU A 74 -20.22 -0.49 -18.18
N SER A 75 -21.07 -0.25 -17.19
CA SER A 75 -20.87 0.80 -16.19
C SER A 75 -20.93 0.20 -14.80
N LEU A 76 -19.95 0.53 -13.97
CA LEU A 76 -19.90 0.15 -12.57
C LEU A 76 -20.30 1.33 -11.71
N LYS A 77 -21.19 1.10 -10.75
CA LYS A 77 -21.60 2.10 -9.79
C LYS A 77 -20.76 2.00 -8.53
N ILE A 78 -20.20 3.13 -8.09
CA ILE A 78 -19.56 3.22 -6.78
C ILE A 78 -20.65 3.43 -5.74
N GLU A 79 -20.98 2.41 -4.97
CA GLU A 79 -22.01 2.50 -3.94
C GLU A 79 -21.48 3.28 -2.73
N TRP A 80 -20.27 2.95 -2.28
CA TRP A 80 -19.62 3.60 -1.15
C TRP A 80 -18.09 3.52 -1.24
N MET A 81 -17.43 4.33 -0.45
CA MET A 81 -15.98 4.32 -0.25
C MET A 81 -15.69 4.51 1.24
N GLU A 82 -14.86 3.68 1.81
CA GLU A 82 -14.41 3.78 3.19
C GLU A 82 -12.88 3.95 3.23
N SER A 83 -12.42 4.67 4.23
CA SER A 83 -10.99 4.86 4.48
C SER A 83 -10.73 4.67 5.97
N TYR A 84 -9.71 3.89 6.29
CA TYR A 84 -9.30 3.59 7.66
C TYR A 84 -7.84 3.99 7.85
N SER A 85 -7.52 4.49 9.03
CA SER A 85 -6.17 4.82 9.43
C SER A 85 -5.90 4.27 10.82
N TYR A 86 -4.74 3.67 10.99
CA TYR A 86 -4.26 3.15 12.27
C TYR A 86 -3.04 3.92 12.79
N ALA A 87 -2.81 5.13 12.29
CA ALA A 87 -1.68 5.97 12.68
C ALA A 87 -1.70 6.39 14.17
N HIS A 88 -2.83 6.23 14.85
CA HIS A 88 -2.97 6.46 16.29
C HIS A 88 -2.58 5.25 17.14
N GLU A 89 -2.41 4.06 16.52
CA GLU A 89 -2.08 2.82 17.22
C GLU A 89 -0.70 2.27 16.82
N LEU A 90 -0.28 2.54 15.57
CA LEU A 90 0.90 1.94 14.97
C LEU A 90 1.90 3.01 14.56
N GLU A 91 3.17 2.68 14.72
CA GLU A 91 4.27 3.46 14.18
C GLU A 91 4.28 3.48 12.66
N THR A 92 5.02 4.42 12.08
CA THR A 92 5.22 4.51 10.64
C THR A 92 5.82 3.22 10.08
N CYS A 93 5.12 2.59 9.15
CA CYS A 93 5.53 1.34 8.52
C CYS A 93 6.38 1.56 7.25
N MET A 94 5.95 2.48 6.38
CA MET A 94 6.67 2.78 5.13
C MET A 94 6.98 4.27 5.08
N TYR A 95 8.24 4.61 4.76
CA TYR A 95 8.73 5.99 4.82
C TYR A 95 9.89 6.23 3.86
N ALA A 96 10.13 7.49 3.54
CA ALA A 96 11.30 7.97 2.79
C ALA A 96 11.69 9.36 3.33
N GLY A 97 12.92 9.79 3.06
CA GLY A 97 13.40 11.09 3.53
C GLY A 97 13.77 11.10 5.01
N GLY A 98 14.19 9.97 5.54
CA GLY A 98 14.61 9.84 6.93
C GLY A 98 14.94 8.42 7.33
N ASP A 99 15.28 8.24 8.60
CA ASP A 99 15.51 6.94 9.22
C ASP A 99 14.70 6.79 10.50
N LYS A 100 14.09 5.63 10.68
CA LYS A 100 13.34 5.29 11.88
C LYS A 100 14.31 4.96 13.01
N LEU A 101 14.16 5.67 14.12
CA LEU A 101 14.94 5.47 15.33
C LEU A 101 14.38 4.30 16.17
N ALA A 102 15.11 3.90 17.18
CA ALA A 102 14.74 2.78 18.06
C ALA A 102 13.46 3.05 18.89
N ASP A 103 13.11 4.31 19.08
CA ASP A 103 11.88 4.76 19.76
C ASP A 103 10.67 4.89 18.83
N GLY A 104 10.85 4.59 17.52
CA GLY A 104 9.80 4.68 16.50
C GLY A 104 9.70 6.03 15.80
N GLU A 105 10.37 7.07 16.31
CA GLU A 105 10.40 8.38 15.68
C GLU A 105 11.21 8.36 14.37
N ILE A 106 10.91 9.29 13.47
CA ILE A 106 11.64 9.45 12.22
C ILE A 106 12.62 10.61 12.36
N LYS A 107 13.93 10.32 12.24
CA LYS A 107 14.95 11.35 12.03
C LYS A 107 14.84 11.84 10.59
N PRO A 108 14.39 13.09 10.35
CA PRO A 108 14.13 13.58 9.00
C PRO A 108 15.43 13.90 8.25
N TRP A 109 15.35 13.97 6.92
CA TRP A 109 16.48 14.31 6.06
C TRP A 109 17.17 15.65 6.42
N SER A 110 16.40 16.60 6.97
CA SER A 110 16.92 17.91 7.40
C SER A 110 17.96 17.83 8.53
N ASP A 111 17.97 16.73 9.27
CA ASP A 111 18.86 16.51 10.40
C ASP A 111 20.15 15.76 10.01
N TYR A 112 20.34 15.55 8.71
CA TYR A 112 21.56 14.98 8.10
C TYR A 112 22.34 16.04 7.36
N SER A 113 23.66 15.87 7.28
CA SER A 113 24.47 16.65 6.34
C SER A 113 24.15 16.24 4.90
N SER A 114 24.39 17.11 3.94
CA SER A 114 24.19 16.78 2.52
C SER A 114 25.09 15.63 2.04
N GLU A 115 26.23 15.42 2.67
CA GLU A 115 27.16 14.32 2.39
C GLU A 115 26.59 12.98 2.84
N ASP A 116 25.84 12.98 3.96
CA ASP A 116 25.24 11.77 4.51
C ASP A 116 23.96 11.33 3.75
N TRP A 117 23.33 12.20 3.00
CA TRP A 117 22.07 11.87 2.31
C TRP A 117 22.19 10.66 1.39
N LEU A 118 23.30 10.55 0.65
CA LEU A 118 23.57 9.41 -0.22
C LEU A 118 24.20 8.25 0.55
N LYS A 119 25.15 8.54 1.43
CA LYS A 119 25.84 7.54 2.23
C LYS A 119 24.87 6.72 3.09
N GLU A 120 23.96 7.38 3.77
CA GLU A 120 22.95 6.74 4.63
C GLU A 120 21.66 6.41 3.88
N SER A 121 21.61 6.60 2.55
CA SER A 121 20.44 6.33 1.71
C SER A 121 19.15 6.96 2.25
N VAL A 122 19.24 8.19 2.75
CA VAL A 122 18.16 8.88 3.47
C VAL A 122 16.88 8.98 2.62
N PHE A 123 17.02 9.19 1.30
CA PHE A 123 15.88 9.33 0.39
C PHE A 123 15.38 8.00 -0.19
N SER A 124 16.00 6.86 0.16
CA SER A 124 15.47 5.58 -0.27
C SER A 124 14.13 5.29 0.41
N LEU A 125 13.25 4.59 -0.29
CA LEU A 125 12.02 4.08 0.30
C LEU A 125 12.38 2.91 1.22
N LYS A 126 11.88 2.95 2.44
CA LYS A 126 12.14 1.97 3.50
C LYS A 126 10.83 1.43 4.06
N GLN A 127 10.84 0.20 4.52
CA GLN A 127 9.68 -0.45 5.10
C GLN A 127 10.06 -1.21 6.37
N ASP A 128 9.29 -0.99 7.44
CA ASP A 128 9.36 -1.80 8.64
C ASP A 128 8.62 -3.13 8.39
N VAL A 129 9.39 -4.14 8.01
CA VAL A 129 8.87 -5.47 7.65
C VAL A 129 8.16 -6.14 8.83
N LYS A 130 8.61 -5.88 10.06
CA LYS A 130 8.00 -6.45 11.25
C LYS A 130 6.61 -5.87 11.48
N ILE A 131 6.48 -4.55 11.47
CA ILE A 131 5.16 -3.89 11.61
C ILE A 131 4.23 -4.33 10.49
N LEU A 132 4.73 -4.41 9.24
CA LEU A 132 3.95 -4.89 8.11
C LEU A 132 3.42 -6.30 8.38
N ASN A 133 4.30 -7.24 8.65
CA ASN A 133 3.94 -8.65 8.83
C ASN A 133 2.96 -8.86 9.99
N ASP A 134 3.19 -8.18 11.10
CA ASP A 134 2.38 -8.34 12.30
C ASP A 134 0.97 -7.73 12.17
N ASN A 135 0.77 -6.76 11.25
CA ASN A 135 -0.44 -5.96 11.23
C ASN A 135 -1.23 -5.97 9.92
N ILE A 136 -0.58 -6.10 8.76
CA ILE A 136 -1.25 -5.80 7.47
C ILE A 136 -2.50 -6.66 7.22
N LEU A 137 -2.44 -7.95 7.49
CA LEU A 137 -3.57 -8.85 7.27
C LEU A 137 -4.68 -8.59 8.28
N ILE A 138 -4.33 -8.46 9.55
CA ILE A 138 -5.28 -8.25 10.65
C ILE A 138 -6.03 -6.94 10.44
N LYS A 139 -5.30 -5.83 10.28
CA LYS A 139 -5.90 -4.49 10.13
C LYS A 139 -6.66 -4.33 8.81
N GLY A 140 -6.17 -4.96 7.74
CA GLY A 140 -6.89 -5.00 6.46
C GLY A 140 -8.23 -5.69 6.56
N VAL A 141 -8.27 -6.87 7.19
CA VAL A 141 -9.50 -7.63 7.38
C VAL A 141 -10.45 -6.96 8.37
N GLU A 142 -9.95 -6.37 9.45
CA GLU A 142 -10.75 -5.57 10.40
C GLU A 142 -11.41 -4.37 9.70
N SER A 143 -10.67 -3.67 8.85
CA SER A 143 -11.21 -2.56 8.06
C SER A 143 -12.33 -3.03 7.12
N MET A 144 -12.11 -4.14 6.40
CA MET A 144 -13.12 -4.71 5.51
C MET A 144 -14.35 -5.15 6.28
N LYS A 145 -14.17 -5.86 7.41
CA LYS A 145 -15.29 -6.30 8.26
C LYS A 145 -16.10 -5.09 8.75
N SER A 146 -15.44 -4.04 9.22
CA SER A 146 -16.10 -2.81 9.67
C SER A 146 -16.89 -2.15 8.55
N ALA A 147 -16.34 -2.11 7.33
CA ALA A 147 -17.05 -1.57 6.16
C ALA A 147 -18.26 -2.44 5.79
N MET A 148 -18.12 -3.77 5.76
CA MET A 148 -19.20 -4.70 5.49
C MET A 148 -20.34 -4.55 6.50
N ASP A 149 -20.03 -4.47 7.79
CA ASP A 149 -21.05 -4.31 8.84
C ASP A 149 -21.78 -2.96 8.72
N LYS A 150 -21.03 -1.89 8.49
CA LYS A 150 -21.58 -0.54 8.29
C LYS A 150 -22.57 -0.48 7.11
N HIS A 151 -22.25 -1.19 6.03
CA HIS A 151 -23.06 -1.20 4.81
C HIS A 151 -23.99 -2.43 4.70
N GLN A 152 -24.09 -3.23 5.77
CA GLN A 152 -24.94 -4.43 5.84
C GLN A 152 -24.66 -5.41 4.68
N LEU A 153 -23.38 -5.55 4.30
CA LEU A 153 -22.94 -6.42 3.23
C LEU A 153 -22.54 -7.78 3.82
N SER A 154 -23.10 -8.86 3.27
CA SER A 154 -22.67 -10.23 3.57
C SER A 154 -21.71 -10.75 2.50
N SER A 155 -20.96 -11.81 2.82
CA SER A 155 -20.08 -12.49 1.85
C SER A 155 -20.82 -13.02 0.62
N ASP A 156 -22.09 -13.41 0.79
CA ASP A 156 -22.92 -13.93 -0.30
C ASP A 156 -23.25 -12.86 -1.36
N ASN A 157 -23.16 -11.59 -0.98
CA ASN A 157 -23.37 -10.45 -1.88
C ASN A 157 -22.12 -10.06 -2.66
N ILE A 158 -20.98 -10.77 -2.45
CA ILE A 158 -19.72 -10.47 -3.12
C ILE A 158 -19.52 -11.42 -4.29
N ASP A 159 -19.60 -10.89 -5.51
CA ASP A 159 -19.31 -11.64 -6.73
C ASP A 159 -17.81 -11.66 -7.07
N TYR A 160 -17.14 -10.54 -6.83
CA TYR A 160 -15.69 -10.38 -7.08
C TYR A 160 -15.04 -9.64 -5.94
N LEU A 161 -13.87 -10.11 -5.52
CA LEU A 161 -13.00 -9.48 -4.55
C LEU A 161 -11.67 -9.15 -5.23
N LEU A 162 -11.26 -7.88 -5.19
CA LEU A 162 -10.02 -7.41 -5.80
C LEU A 162 -9.09 -6.85 -4.71
N PRO A 163 -8.46 -7.71 -3.90
CA PRO A 163 -7.55 -7.26 -2.89
C PRO A 163 -6.25 -6.78 -3.53
N HIS A 164 -5.70 -5.66 -3.06
CA HIS A 164 -4.32 -5.35 -3.37
C HIS A 164 -3.39 -6.33 -2.63
N VAL A 165 -2.71 -7.19 -3.35
CA VAL A 165 -1.78 -8.16 -2.80
C VAL A 165 -0.40 -7.95 -3.44
N SER A 166 0.55 -7.48 -2.66
CA SER A 166 1.91 -7.21 -3.15
C SER A 166 2.72 -8.49 -3.42
N SER A 167 2.32 -9.62 -2.87
CA SER A 167 2.96 -10.93 -3.07
C SER A 167 1.96 -12.06 -2.83
N ASN A 168 2.08 -13.13 -3.60
CA ASN A 168 1.32 -14.37 -3.37
C ASN A 168 1.52 -14.96 -1.96
N TYR A 169 2.60 -14.58 -1.29
CA TYR A 169 2.84 -14.93 0.12
C TYR A 169 1.68 -14.56 1.04
N PHE A 170 1.02 -13.43 0.78
CA PHE A 170 -0.07 -12.93 1.62
C PHE A 170 -1.45 -13.53 1.31
N VAL A 171 -1.64 -14.18 0.16
CA VAL A 171 -2.97 -14.63 -0.30
C VAL A 171 -3.60 -15.60 0.69
N GLN A 172 -2.87 -16.66 1.06
CA GLN A 172 -3.41 -17.67 1.98
C GLN A 172 -3.66 -17.08 3.37
N GLY A 173 -2.71 -16.28 3.88
CA GLY A 173 -2.89 -15.62 5.18
C GLY A 173 -4.09 -14.69 5.21
N LEU A 174 -4.32 -13.95 4.12
CA LEU A 174 -5.49 -13.07 3.99
C LEU A 174 -6.80 -13.87 3.96
N PHE A 175 -6.84 -14.97 3.21
CA PHE A 175 -7.99 -15.87 3.17
C PHE A 175 -8.32 -16.45 4.54
N ASP A 176 -7.30 -16.87 5.29
CA ASP A 176 -7.46 -17.42 6.64
C ASP A 176 -7.96 -16.33 7.61
N GLU A 177 -7.44 -15.11 7.54
CA GLU A 177 -7.92 -14.00 8.39
C GLU A 177 -9.37 -13.61 8.06
N PHE A 178 -9.76 -13.57 6.78
CA PHE A 178 -11.16 -13.39 6.40
C PHE A 178 -12.05 -14.46 7.01
N SER A 179 -11.65 -15.73 6.92
CA SER A 179 -12.40 -16.85 7.46
C SER A 179 -12.59 -16.75 8.98
N LYS A 180 -11.56 -16.34 9.73
CA LYS A 180 -11.63 -16.07 11.18
C LYS A 180 -12.63 -15.00 11.55
N LYS A 181 -12.84 -14.02 10.69
CA LYS A 181 -13.81 -12.90 10.88
C LYS A 181 -15.19 -13.21 10.28
N GLY A 182 -15.42 -14.45 9.81
CA GLY A 182 -16.69 -14.85 9.20
C GLY A 182 -16.93 -14.29 7.81
N ILE A 183 -15.88 -13.88 7.10
CA ILE A 183 -15.94 -13.43 5.71
C ILE A 183 -15.52 -14.60 4.82
N HIS A 184 -16.48 -15.15 4.08
CA HIS A 184 -16.27 -16.34 3.25
C HIS A 184 -16.46 -16.00 1.77
N VAL A 185 -15.40 -15.50 1.13
CA VAL A 185 -15.36 -15.26 -0.31
C VAL A 185 -14.39 -16.28 -0.92
N PRO A 186 -14.88 -17.24 -1.74
CA PRO A 186 -14.05 -18.25 -2.34
C PRO A 186 -12.92 -17.68 -3.20
N LEU A 187 -11.75 -18.34 -3.25
CA LEU A 187 -10.58 -17.83 -3.98
C LEU A 187 -10.81 -17.67 -5.48
N GLU A 188 -11.72 -18.44 -6.08
CA GLU A 188 -12.11 -18.29 -7.48
C GLU A 188 -12.83 -16.96 -7.80
N LYS A 189 -13.26 -16.23 -6.77
CA LYS A 189 -13.82 -14.87 -6.90
C LYS A 189 -12.78 -13.77 -6.66
N TRP A 190 -11.52 -14.14 -6.42
CA TRP A 190 -10.44 -13.16 -6.19
C TRP A 190 -9.68 -12.85 -7.49
N PHE A 191 -9.44 -11.55 -7.77
CA PHE A 191 -8.81 -11.07 -9.00
C PHE A 191 -7.80 -9.95 -8.71
#